data_77c432a6c7e54ccd6f1fd28b1ec0cbf1
#
_entry.id   77c432a6c7e54ccd6f1fd28b1ec0cbf1
#
_cell.length_a   1.000
_cell.length_b   1.000
_cell.length_c   1.000
_cell.angle_alpha   90.00
_cell.angle_beta   90.00
_cell.angle_gamma   90.00
#
_symmetry.space_group_name_H-M   'P 1'
#
loop_
_entity.id
_entity.type
_entity.pdbx_description
1 polymer ?
#
loop_
_entity_poly.entity_id
_entity_poly.type
_entity_poly.pdbx_seq_one_letter_code
_entity_poly.pdbx_strand_id
1 'polypeptide(L)'
;MKKEKIFIAGHNGMVGSALYDYLKSKKEHHLIVANKSKLDLTNETKVKLFIKKHKPSVVINCAGKVGGIMANYKFPTQFLFENVKIQMNLVNSCFENKVKNVILLGSSCIYPKFAKQPIKEEYLLSGKLEPTNEAYAIAKIFGLKALEYY
;
A
#
# COMPACT_ATOMS: atom_id res chain seq x y z
N MET A 1 -27.57 -1.78 -11.28
CA MET A 1 -26.65 -2.25 -10.21
C MET A 1 -25.91 -1.07 -9.58
N LYS A 2 -25.71 -1.07 -8.26
CA LYS A 2 -24.98 0.03 -7.58
C LYS A 2 -23.49 -0.10 -7.90
N LYS A 3 -22.89 0.98 -8.44
CA LYS A 3 -21.46 0.99 -8.75
C LYS A 3 -20.62 0.77 -7.49
N GLU A 4 -19.60 -0.07 -7.58
CA GLU A 4 -18.63 -0.24 -6.50
C GLU A 4 -17.88 1.06 -6.22
N LYS A 5 -17.62 1.33 -4.94
CA LYS A 5 -16.80 2.46 -4.52
C LYS A 5 -15.38 2.00 -4.29
N ILE A 6 -14.45 2.47 -5.12
CA ILE A 6 -13.04 2.10 -5.07
C ILE A 6 -12.22 3.29 -4.60
N PHE A 7 -11.55 3.18 -3.47
CA PHE A 7 -10.56 4.17 -3.03
C PHE A 7 -9.16 3.77 -3.51
N ILE A 8 -8.54 4.65 -4.31
CA ILE A 8 -7.17 4.49 -4.79
C ILE A 8 -6.27 5.43 -3.99
N ALA A 9 -5.61 4.90 -2.97
CA ALA A 9 -4.61 5.63 -2.21
C ALA A 9 -3.32 5.75 -3.04
N GLY A 10 -2.80 6.97 -3.21
CA GLY A 10 -1.61 7.22 -4.03
C GLY A 10 -1.87 7.32 -5.54
N HIS A 11 -3.07 7.75 -5.92
CA HIS A 11 -3.50 7.89 -7.33
C HIS A 11 -2.64 8.83 -8.19
N ASN A 12 -1.77 9.66 -7.60
CA ASN A 12 -0.83 10.53 -8.33
C ASN A 12 0.53 9.87 -8.58
N GLY A 13 0.80 8.69 -8.00
CA GLY A 13 2.01 7.93 -8.25
C GLY A 13 1.95 7.17 -9.58
N MET A 14 3.08 6.60 -10.00
CA MET A 14 3.21 5.89 -11.27
C MET A 14 2.14 4.80 -11.49
N VAL A 15 1.99 3.89 -10.55
CA VAL A 15 1.00 2.80 -10.64
C VAL A 15 -0.42 3.32 -10.38
N GLY A 16 -0.57 4.20 -9.37
CA GLY A 16 -1.87 4.72 -8.99
C GLY A 16 -2.53 5.55 -10.08
N SER A 17 -1.77 6.35 -10.84
CA SER A 17 -2.31 7.14 -11.96
C SER A 17 -2.76 6.25 -13.12
N ALA A 18 -1.94 5.28 -13.51
CA ALA A 18 -2.28 4.33 -14.56
C ALA A 18 -3.56 3.54 -14.21
N LEU A 19 -3.66 3.07 -12.96
CA LEU A 19 -4.85 2.38 -12.47
C LEU A 19 -6.08 3.29 -12.46
N TYR A 20 -5.91 4.53 -11.99
CA TYR A 20 -7.00 5.50 -11.97
C TYR A 20 -7.54 5.78 -13.37
N ASP A 21 -6.66 6.04 -14.35
CA ASP A 21 -7.05 6.33 -15.73
C ASP A 21 -7.73 5.13 -16.38
N TYR A 22 -7.19 3.92 -16.16
CA TYR A 22 -7.81 2.70 -16.65
C TYR A 22 -9.23 2.50 -16.09
N LEU A 23 -9.41 2.55 -14.77
CA LEU A 23 -10.72 2.35 -14.16
C LEU A 23 -11.71 3.49 -14.52
N LYS A 24 -11.22 4.73 -14.67
CA LYS A 24 -12.02 5.86 -15.09
C LYS A 24 -12.55 5.68 -16.53
N SER A 25 -11.75 5.11 -17.42
CA SER A 25 -12.16 4.85 -18.81
C SER A 25 -13.30 3.82 -18.89
N LYS A 26 -13.34 2.84 -17.96
CA LYS A 26 -14.39 1.82 -17.92
C LYS A 26 -15.76 2.36 -17.47
N LYS A 27 -15.79 3.44 -16.69
CA LYS A 27 -17.02 4.09 -16.18
C LYS A 27 -17.92 3.19 -15.31
N GLU A 28 -17.40 2.04 -14.87
CA GLU A 28 -18.16 1.01 -14.15
C GLU A 28 -18.17 1.23 -12.63
N HIS A 29 -17.19 1.98 -12.11
CA HIS A 29 -16.96 2.18 -10.69
C HIS A 29 -17.08 3.65 -10.26
N HIS A 30 -17.33 3.87 -8.98
CA HIS A 30 -17.22 5.19 -8.35
C HIS A 30 -15.83 5.31 -7.71
N LEU A 31 -14.94 6.06 -8.36
CA LEU A 31 -13.57 6.23 -7.91
C LEU A 31 -13.46 7.32 -6.85
N ILE A 32 -12.79 7.01 -5.76
CA ILE A 32 -12.49 7.91 -4.65
C ILE A 32 -10.99 8.10 -4.63
N VAL A 33 -10.54 9.35 -4.63
CA VAL A 33 -9.12 9.73 -4.58
C VAL A 33 -8.93 10.94 -3.68
N ALA A 34 -7.76 11.07 -3.10
CA ALA A 34 -7.37 12.24 -2.31
C ALA A 34 -5.86 12.50 -2.43
N ASN A 35 -5.48 13.76 -2.62
CA ASN A 35 -4.08 14.19 -2.60
C ASN A 35 -3.55 14.19 -1.17
N LYS A 36 -2.22 14.10 -0.98
CA LYS A 36 -1.55 14.11 0.32
C LYS A 36 -1.94 15.34 1.17
N SER A 37 -2.14 16.51 0.55
CA SER A 37 -2.58 17.73 1.24
C SER A 37 -3.97 17.60 1.88
N LYS A 38 -4.87 16.81 1.29
CA LYS A 38 -6.22 16.55 1.82
C LYS A 38 -6.25 15.34 2.74
N LEU A 39 -5.48 14.31 2.43
CA LEU A 39 -5.39 13.06 3.17
C LEU A 39 -3.94 12.59 3.29
N ASP A 40 -3.28 12.96 4.38
CA ASP A 40 -2.01 12.38 4.75
C ASP A 40 -2.26 10.99 5.36
N LEU A 41 -1.82 9.96 4.65
CA LEU A 41 -2.02 8.57 5.07
C LEU A 41 -1.20 8.17 6.31
N THR A 42 -0.24 8.99 6.72
CA THR A 42 0.47 8.79 7.99
C THR A 42 -0.31 9.30 9.20
N ASN A 43 -1.41 10.04 8.97
CA ASN A 43 -2.30 10.53 10.02
C ASN A 43 -3.47 9.57 10.21
N GLU A 44 -3.43 8.78 11.28
CA GLU A 44 -4.41 7.76 11.61
C GLU A 44 -5.84 8.30 11.66
N THR A 45 -6.04 9.39 12.40
CA THR A 45 -7.38 9.99 12.58
C THR A 45 -7.99 10.42 11.26
N LYS A 46 -7.19 11.07 10.38
CA LYS A 46 -7.66 11.50 9.06
C LYS A 46 -8.04 10.31 8.18
N VAL A 47 -7.23 9.24 8.19
CA VAL A 47 -7.51 8.02 7.42
C VAL A 47 -8.79 7.36 7.91
N LYS A 48 -8.95 7.17 9.22
CA LYS A 48 -10.15 6.59 9.82
C LYS A 48 -11.42 7.36 9.46
N LEU A 49 -11.39 8.69 9.62
CA LEU A 49 -12.53 9.55 9.27
C LEU A 49 -12.84 9.52 7.76
N PHE A 50 -11.80 9.45 6.92
CA PHE A 50 -11.97 9.38 5.47
C PHE A 50 -12.65 8.08 5.04
N ILE A 51 -12.16 6.92 5.50
CA ILE A 51 -12.76 5.62 5.20
C ILE A 51 -14.19 5.54 5.72
N LYS A 52 -14.44 5.98 6.98
CA LYS A 52 -15.79 6.03 7.57
C LYS A 52 -16.76 6.89 6.76
N LYS A 53 -16.30 8.06 6.27
CA LYS A 53 -17.13 9.00 5.49
C LYS A 53 -17.48 8.44 4.12
N HIS A 54 -16.47 7.93 3.39
CA HIS A 54 -16.64 7.54 1.98
C HIS A 54 -17.18 6.12 1.81
N LYS A 55 -16.97 5.25 2.80
CA LYS A 55 -17.41 3.83 2.80
C LYS A 55 -17.05 3.11 1.50
N PRO A 56 -15.77 3.03 1.13
CA PRO A 56 -15.36 2.27 -0.04
C PRO A 56 -15.65 0.77 0.17
N SER A 57 -16.00 0.06 -0.90
CA SER A 57 -16.09 -1.40 -0.90
C SER A 57 -14.75 -2.05 -1.23
N VAL A 58 -13.88 -1.30 -1.91
CA VAL A 58 -12.52 -1.71 -2.29
C VAL A 58 -11.54 -0.58 -1.94
N VAL A 59 -10.42 -0.92 -1.34
CA VAL A 59 -9.29 0.00 -1.11
C VAL A 59 -8.05 -0.58 -1.79
N ILE A 60 -7.43 0.22 -2.67
CA ILE A 60 -6.20 -0.16 -3.36
C ILE A 60 -5.10 0.79 -2.91
N ASN A 61 -4.09 0.27 -2.21
CA ASN A 61 -2.97 1.07 -1.75
C ASN A 61 -1.81 1.03 -2.73
N CYS A 62 -1.71 2.08 -3.55
CA CYS A 62 -0.56 2.39 -4.40
C CYS A 62 0.38 3.43 -3.73
N ALA A 63 0.03 3.92 -2.53
CA ALA A 63 0.84 4.91 -1.83
C ALA A 63 1.99 4.27 -1.06
N GLY A 64 3.07 5.01 -0.99
CA GLY A 64 4.24 4.67 -0.19
C GLY A 64 5.35 5.70 -0.37
N LYS A 65 6.25 5.77 0.58
CA LYS A 65 7.54 6.45 0.41
C LYS A 65 8.43 5.54 -0.42
N VAL A 66 8.74 5.96 -1.63
CA VAL A 66 9.58 5.23 -2.57
C VAL A 66 10.82 6.05 -2.95
N GLY A 67 11.88 5.37 -3.37
CA GLY A 67 13.11 6.02 -3.80
C GLY A 67 14.14 5.00 -4.28
N GLY A 68 15.19 5.48 -4.94
CA GLY A 68 16.29 4.63 -5.38
C GLY A 68 17.14 4.08 -4.23
N ILE A 69 18.10 3.22 -4.56
CA ILE A 69 18.99 2.53 -3.61
C ILE A 69 19.66 3.52 -2.65
N MET A 70 20.21 4.62 -3.16
CA MET A 70 20.91 5.62 -2.31
C MET A 70 19.99 6.30 -1.31
N ALA A 71 18.72 6.56 -1.67
CA ALA A 71 17.76 7.16 -0.76
C ALA A 71 17.36 6.17 0.37
N ASN A 72 17.14 4.92 0.02
CA ASN A 72 16.87 3.85 0.99
C ASN A 72 18.05 3.68 1.96
N TYR A 73 19.26 3.63 1.45
CA TYR A 73 20.47 3.49 2.26
C TYR A 73 20.69 4.67 3.22
N LYS A 74 20.47 5.92 2.74
CA LYS A 74 20.68 7.13 3.54
C LYS A 74 19.58 7.39 4.59
N PHE A 75 18.34 6.98 4.30
CA PHE A 75 17.19 7.31 5.14
C PHE A 75 16.34 6.08 5.53
N PRO A 76 16.95 4.97 6.00
CA PRO A 76 16.24 3.70 6.22
C PRO A 76 15.07 3.85 7.22
N THR A 77 15.27 4.60 8.29
CA THR A 77 14.24 4.87 9.30
C THR A 77 12.99 5.53 8.71
N GLN A 78 13.17 6.48 7.79
CA GLN A 78 12.04 7.16 7.15
C GLN A 78 11.29 6.22 6.22
N PHE A 79 12.02 5.39 5.44
CA PHE A 79 11.39 4.39 4.57
C PHE A 79 10.62 3.35 5.36
N LEU A 80 11.15 2.91 6.50
CA LEU A 80 10.45 1.99 7.39
C LEU A 80 9.19 2.62 7.97
N PHE A 81 9.35 3.69 8.75
CA PHE A 81 8.25 4.22 9.55
C PHE A 81 7.14 4.88 8.73
N GLU A 82 7.46 5.64 7.67
CA GLU A 82 6.41 6.24 6.85
C GLU A 82 5.57 5.15 6.15
N ASN A 83 6.21 4.12 5.59
CA ASN A 83 5.48 3.04 4.92
C ASN A 83 4.67 2.18 5.89
N VAL A 84 5.23 1.85 7.07
CA VAL A 84 4.48 1.13 8.11
C VAL A 84 3.26 1.93 8.55
N LYS A 85 3.41 3.24 8.83
CA LYS A 85 2.28 4.10 9.22
C LYS A 85 1.19 4.13 8.15
N ILE A 86 1.55 4.31 6.88
CA ILE A 86 0.60 4.32 5.76
C ILE A 86 -0.20 3.02 5.72
N GLN A 87 0.49 1.88 5.75
CA GLN A 87 -0.16 0.57 5.66
C GLN A 87 -0.99 0.26 6.91
N MET A 88 -0.43 0.49 8.10
CA MET A 88 -1.14 0.29 9.36
C MET A 88 -2.44 1.10 9.42
N ASN A 89 -2.37 2.40 9.12
CA ASN A 89 -3.54 3.26 9.18
C ASN A 89 -4.62 2.85 8.18
N LEU A 90 -4.22 2.46 6.95
CA LEU A 90 -5.16 1.99 5.93
C LEU A 90 -5.78 0.65 6.33
N VAL A 91 -4.98 -0.36 6.67
CA VAL A 91 -5.47 -1.70 7.02
C VAL A 91 -6.37 -1.63 8.24
N ASN A 92 -5.94 -0.98 9.34
CA ASN A 92 -6.74 -0.84 10.54
C ASN A 92 -8.06 -0.09 10.29
N SER A 93 -8.02 1.03 9.55
CA SER A 93 -9.23 1.77 9.20
C SER A 93 -10.19 0.96 8.33
N CYS A 94 -9.66 0.14 7.41
CA CYS A 94 -10.47 -0.75 6.60
C CYS A 94 -11.12 -1.84 7.46
N PHE A 95 -10.37 -2.46 8.37
CA PHE A 95 -10.86 -3.47 9.29
C PHE A 95 -12.02 -2.93 10.15
N GLU A 96 -11.81 -1.80 10.84
CA GLU A 96 -12.82 -1.18 11.69
C GLU A 96 -14.10 -0.79 10.93
N ASN A 97 -13.98 -0.43 9.65
CA ASN A 97 -15.10 -0.03 8.81
C ASN A 97 -15.64 -1.16 7.91
N LYS A 98 -15.19 -2.41 8.11
CA LYS A 98 -15.65 -3.62 7.40
C LYS A 98 -15.57 -3.45 5.87
N VAL A 99 -14.45 -2.91 5.37
CA VAL A 99 -14.18 -2.82 3.94
C VAL A 99 -13.99 -4.24 3.39
N LYS A 100 -14.69 -4.61 2.33
CA LYS A 100 -14.70 -6.00 1.85
C LYS A 100 -13.39 -6.44 1.20
N ASN A 101 -12.76 -5.56 0.45
CA ASN A 101 -11.57 -5.89 -0.33
C ASN A 101 -10.48 -4.84 -0.11
N VAL A 102 -9.31 -5.29 0.31
CA VAL A 102 -8.12 -4.44 0.47
C VAL A 102 -6.97 -5.03 -0.33
N ILE A 103 -6.38 -4.22 -1.19
CA ILE A 103 -5.26 -4.59 -2.04
C ILE A 103 -4.06 -3.73 -1.68
N LEU A 104 -2.96 -4.34 -1.30
CA LEU A 104 -1.67 -3.68 -1.10
C LEU A 104 -0.70 -4.07 -2.22
N LEU A 105 -0.03 -3.08 -2.80
CA LEU A 105 1.06 -3.35 -3.73
C LEU A 105 2.31 -3.77 -2.93
N GLY A 106 2.75 -4.99 -3.12
CA GLY A 106 4.01 -5.51 -2.61
C GLY A 106 5.21 -4.91 -3.34
N SER A 107 6.32 -5.61 -3.30
CA SER A 107 7.55 -5.29 -4.03
C SER A 107 8.42 -6.53 -4.14
N SER A 108 9.20 -6.67 -5.19
CA SER A 108 10.15 -7.78 -5.33
C SER A 108 11.22 -7.82 -4.23
N CYS A 109 11.51 -6.67 -3.60
CA CYS A 109 12.50 -6.59 -2.52
C CYS A 109 12.09 -7.30 -1.21
N ILE A 110 10.83 -7.75 -1.09
CA ILE A 110 10.36 -8.53 0.07
C ILE A 110 10.91 -9.95 0.10
N TYR A 111 11.46 -10.40 -1.01
CA TYR A 111 12.06 -11.72 -1.12
C TYR A 111 13.55 -11.71 -0.75
N PRO A 112 14.12 -12.85 -0.34
CA PRO A 112 15.54 -12.95 -0.03
C PRO A 112 16.41 -12.48 -1.18
N LYS A 113 17.54 -11.81 -0.85
CA LYS A 113 18.52 -11.33 -1.84
C LYS A 113 18.94 -12.41 -2.84
N PHE A 114 19.12 -13.63 -2.37
CA PHE A 114 19.56 -14.77 -3.15
C PHE A 114 18.45 -15.79 -3.40
N ALA A 115 17.19 -15.31 -3.49
CA ALA A 115 16.08 -16.18 -3.84
C ALA A 115 16.30 -16.86 -5.20
N LYS A 116 15.97 -18.15 -5.26
CA LYS A 116 16.05 -18.93 -6.50
C LYS A 116 15.09 -18.34 -7.56
N GLN A 117 15.52 -18.32 -8.81
CA GLN A 117 14.71 -17.86 -9.94
C GLN A 117 14.04 -19.04 -10.66
N PRO A 118 12.79 -18.90 -11.13
CA PRO A 118 11.88 -17.76 -10.87
C PRO A 118 11.48 -17.67 -9.39
N ILE A 119 11.31 -16.46 -8.88
CA ILE A 119 10.89 -16.24 -7.49
C ILE A 119 9.46 -16.76 -7.28
N LYS A 120 9.26 -17.53 -6.21
CA LYS A 120 7.95 -18.03 -5.79
C LYS A 120 7.49 -17.35 -4.51
N GLU A 121 6.17 -17.23 -4.30
CA GLU A 121 5.60 -16.60 -3.11
C GLU A 121 6.04 -17.28 -1.80
N GLU A 122 6.24 -18.60 -1.81
CA GLU A 122 6.72 -19.38 -0.67
C GLU A 122 8.14 -19.00 -0.18
N TYR A 123 8.89 -18.23 -0.99
CA TYR A 123 10.23 -17.76 -0.60
C TYR A 123 10.18 -16.53 0.32
N LEU A 124 8.99 -15.97 0.58
CA LEU A 124 8.84 -14.87 1.52
C LEU A 124 9.36 -15.29 2.91
N LEU A 125 10.25 -14.46 3.50
CA LEU A 125 10.87 -14.71 4.80
C LEU A 125 11.77 -15.96 4.89
N SER A 126 12.15 -16.57 3.80
CA SER A 126 13.02 -17.76 3.79
C SER A 126 14.53 -17.45 3.87
N GLY A 127 14.92 -16.17 3.90
CA GLY A 127 16.32 -15.77 3.97
C GLY A 127 16.52 -14.28 4.15
N LYS A 128 17.79 -13.83 4.13
CA LYS A 128 18.17 -12.43 4.35
C LYS A 128 17.74 -11.54 3.18
N LEU A 129 17.17 -10.39 3.49
CA LEU A 129 16.80 -9.36 2.53
C LEU A 129 18.04 -8.65 1.95
N GLU A 130 17.84 -7.86 0.89
CA GLU A 130 18.89 -6.99 0.35
C GLU A 130 19.16 -5.83 1.34
N PRO A 131 20.39 -5.72 1.91
CA PRO A 131 20.67 -4.76 2.97
C PRO A 131 20.42 -3.29 2.60
N THR A 132 20.58 -2.93 1.34
CA THR A 132 20.46 -1.53 0.88
C THR A 132 19.02 -1.01 0.92
N ASN A 133 18.02 -1.89 0.94
CA ASN A 133 16.60 -1.53 1.01
C ASN A 133 15.80 -2.36 2.01
N GLU A 134 16.48 -3.03 2.93
CA GLU A 134 15.86 -3.91 3.94
C GLU A 134 14.75 -3.21 4.73
N ALA A 135 14.98 -1.97 5.15
CA ALA A 135 14.01 -1.17 5.90
C ALA A 135 12.68 -0.98 5.14
N TYR A 136 12.76 -0.73 3.83
CA TYR A 136 11.58 -0.65 2.96
C TYR A 136 10.94 -2.02 2.77
N ALA A 137 11.74 -3.06 2.56
CA ALA A 137 11.25 -4.43 2.41
C ALA A 137 10.48 -4.90 3.65
N ILE A 138 11.02 -4.66 4.85
CA ILE A 138 10.35 -4.96 6.13
C ILE A 138 9.00 -4.24 6.23
N ALA A 139 8.95 -2.96 5.84
CA ALA A 139 7.68 -2.23 5.84
C ALA A 139 6.65 -2.87 4.89
N LYS A 140 7.07 -3.34 3.72
CA LYS A 140 6.18 -4.02 2.78
C LYS A 140 5.72 -5.39 3.30
N ILE A 141 6.62 -6.16 3.92
CA ILE A 141 6.28 -7.42 4.57
C ILE A 141 5.26 -7.22 5.70
N PHE A 142 5.44 -6.16 6.51
CA PHE A 142 4.47 -5.79 7.54
C PHE A 142 3.06 -5.65 6.96
N GLY A 143 2.89 -4.91 5.87
CA GLY A 143 1.58 -4.73 5.24
C GLY A 143 0.96 -6.03 4.72
N LEU A 144 1.78 -6.90 4.12
CA LEU A 144 1.34 -8.22 3.67
C LEU A 144 0.84 -9.06 4.85
N LYS A 145 1.64 -9.15 5.92
CA LYS A 145 1.26 -9.91 7.11
C LYS A 145 0.04 -9.33 7.80
N ALA A 146 -0.10 -8.01 7.87
CA ALA A 146 -1.29 -7.38 8.40
C ALA A 146 -2.56 -7.76 7.63
N LEU A 147 -2.49 -7.94 6.30
CA LEU A 147 -3.62 -8.39 5.50
C LEU A 147 -3.90 -9.90 5.63
N GLU A 148 -2.91 -10.74 5.92
CA GLU A 148 -3.15 -12.16 6.20
C GLU A 148 -4.02 -12.38 7.45
N TYR A 149 -3.96 -11.43 8.39
CA TYR A 149 -4.76 -11.48 9.63
C TYR A 149 -6.06 -10.66 9.55
N TYR A 150 -6.33 -10.06 8.38
CA TYR A 150 -7.54 -9.27 8.13
C TYR A 150 -8.78 -10.16 7.98
#